data_5c8322f47c73f3af0e84fd86f79e1dde
#
_entry.id   5c8322f47c73f3af0e84fd86f79e1dde
#
_cell.length_a   1.000
_cell.length_b   1.000
_cell.length_c   1.000
_cell.angle_alpha   90.00
_cell.angle_beta   90.00
_cell.angle_gamma   90.00
#
_symmetry.space_group_name_H-M   'P 1'
#
loop_
_entity.id
_entity.type
_entity.pdbx_description
1 polymer ?
#
loop_
_entity_poly.entity_id
_entity_poly.type
_entity_poly.pdbx_seq_one_letter_code
_entity_poly.pdbx_strand_id
1 'polypeptide(L)'
;MGNRAVITTKKAGFNPANSNAMGVYLHWNGGRDSVEAFLAYCKLKQFRSPENDNYGWARLCQVIGNYFGGGLSIGIGPCCTLDCDNLDNGTYIIADWEIVGRAYFEGREQNEYNLNEMLMDIDDAQPVRSQLGKDFFKAKEINTTSLEIGDVVYVYDQVRETHSKHKVVGFKDGVPFVDKFGDENRGYAWNSNNYINTDTVRLVEKGEEAPAF
;
A
#
# COMPACT_ATOMS: atom_id res chain seq x y z
N MET A 1 -17.79 -3.46 22.56
CA MET A 1 -16.73 -2.44 22.72
C MET A 1 -16.45 -1.90 21.32
N GLY A 2 -16.15 -0.62 21.19
CA GLY A 2 -15.73 -0.04 19.93
C GLY A 2 -14.35 -0.56 19.55
N ASN A 3 -13.95 -0.35 18.29
CA ASN A 3 -12.60 -0.61 17.81
C ASN A 3 -12.13 0.65 17.08
N ARG A 4 -12.06 1.77 17.87
CA ARG A 4 -11.79 3.12 17.36
C ARG A 4 -10.30 3.40 17.32
N ALA A 5 -9.87 4.24 16.38
CA ALA A 5 -8.52 4.78 16.31
C ALA A 5 -8.50 6.12 15.57
N VAL A 6 -7.42 6.88 15.76
CA VAL A 6 -7.03 7.97 14.86
C VAL A 6 -5.70 7.60 14.20
N ILE A 7 -5.55 7.89 12.91
CA ILE A 7 -4.30 7.76 12.17
C ILE A 7 -3.83 9.16 11.80
N THR A 8 -2.57 9.51 12.11
CA THR A 8 -1.99 10.82 11.80
C THR A 8 -0.50 10.74 11.55
N THR A 9 0.10 11.83 11.05
CA THR A 9 1.55 11.95 10.82
C THR A 9 2.21 12.78 11.91
N LYS A 10 3.49 12.51 12.18
CA LYS A 10 4.26 13.22 13.21
C LYS A 10 4.69 14.60 12.74
N LYS A 11 4.49 15.61 13.61
CA LYS A 11 5.13 16.93 13.47
C LYS A 11 5.99 17.24 14.71
N ALA A 12 6.94 18.15 14.59
CA ALA A 12 7.78 18.57 15.72
C ALA A 12 6.91 19.10 16.87
N GLY A 13 7.20 18.69 18.11
CA GLY A 13 6.42 19.05 19.30
C GLY A 13 5.00 18.44 19.35
N PHE A 14 4.81 17.33 18.71
CA PHE A 14 3.52 16.71 18.43
C PHE A 14 2.83 16.17 19.69
N ASN A 15 1.66 16.75 19.97
CA ASN A 15 0.64 16.17 20.84
C ASN A 15 -0.65 16.07 19.98
N PRO A 16 -1.17 14.87 19.67
CA PRO A 16 -2.32 14.71 18.79
C PRO A 16 -3.52 15.57 19.19
N ALA A 17 -3.93 15.52 20.44
CA ALA A 17 -5.13 16.24 20.92
C ALA A 17 -5.08 17.76 20.74
N ASN A 18 -3.86 18.34 20.60
CA ASN A 18 -3.67 19.78 20.44
C ASN A 18 -3.12 20.14 19.06
N SER A 19 -3.08 19.19 18.12
CA SER A 19 -2.45 19.35 16.81
C SER A 19 -3.44 19.66 15.70
N ASN A 20 -3.07 20.61 14.84
CA ASN A 20 -3.74 20.85 13.56
C ASN A 20 -3.21 19.90 12.45
N ALA A 21 -2.43 18.87 12.79
CA ALA A 21 -2.09 17.84 11.83
C ALA A 21 -3.36 17.14 11.35
N MET A 22 -3.39 16.77 10.07
CA MET A 22 -4.49 15.99 9.51
C MET A 22 -4.54 14.64 10.20
N GLY A 23 -5.75 14.16 10.48
CA GLY A 23 -6.00 12.82 10.98
C GLY A 23 -7.20 12.18 10.32
N VAL A 24 -7.21 10.86 10.31
CA VAL A 24 -8.34 10.02 9.92
C VAL A 24 -8.82 9.25 11.14
N TYR A 25 -10.06 9.46 11.52
CA TYR A 25 -10.73 8.73 12.60
C TYR A 25 -11.42 7.50 12.04
N LEU A 26 -11.20 6.36 12.69
CA LEU A 26 -11.87 5.08 12.45
C LEU A 26 -12.80 4.78 13.63
N HIS A 27 -14.05 4.49 13.34
CA HIS A 27 -15.00 4.03 14.37
C HIS A 27 -14.90 2.50 14.58
N TRP A 28 -14.56 1.78 13.53
CA TRP A 28 -14.32 0.33 13.51
C TRP A 28 -12.97 0.04 12.83
N ASN A 29 -12.47 -1.18 12.97
CA ASN A 29 -11.19 -1.61 12.39
C ASN A 29 -10.01 -0.69 12.77
N GLY A 30 -10.05 -0.13 13.98
CA GLY A 30 -8.95 0.66 14.53
C GLY A 30 -7.90 -0.20 15.26
N GLY A 31 -8.04 -1.52 15.29
CA GLY A 31 -7.00 -2.42 15.80
C GLY A 31 -5.70 -2.29 15.01
N ARG A 32 -4.58 -2.66 15.63
CA ARG A 32 -3.27 -2.51 15.02
C ARG A 32 -3.14 -3.30 13.71
N ASP A 33 -3.63 -4.52 13.69
CA ASP A 33 -3.68 -5.41 12.54
C ASP A 33 -4.40 -4.79 11.35
N SER A 34 -5.58 -4.20 11.60
CA SER A 34 -6.38 -3.54 10.57
C SER A 34 -5.70 -2.28 10.04
N VAL A 35 -5.16 -1.45 10.93
CA VAL A 35 -4.43 -0.24 10.52
C VAL A 35 -3.18 -0.59 9.73
N GLU A 36 -2.40 -1.58 10.17
CA GLU A 36 -1.23 -2.08 9.44
C GLU A 36 -1.62 -2.61 8.05
N ALA A 37 -2.76 -3.30 7.92
CA ALA A 37 -3.25 -3.79 6.63
C ALA A 37 -3.62 -2.65 5.68
N PHE A 38 -4.32 -1.60 6.14
CA PHE A 38 -4.63 -0.42 5.32
C PHE A 38 -3.36 0.29 4.84
N LEU A 39 -2.38 0.47 5.73
CA LEU A 39 -1.10 1.11 5.40
C LEU A 39 -0.28 0.24 4.43
N ALA A 40 -0.18 -1.07 4.70
CA ALA A 40 0.50 -2.02 3.84
C ALA A 40 -0.11 -2.07 2.44
N TYR A 41 -1.44 -2.02 2.32
CA TYR A 41 -2.12 -1.95 1.03
C TYR A 41 -1.74 -0.66 0.27
N CYS A 42 -1.74 0.50 0.93
CA CYS A 42 -1.29 1.76 0.32
C CYS A 42 0.17 1.70 -0.14
N LYS A 43 1.04 1.05 0.65
CA LYS A 43 2.46 0.82 0.29
C LYS A 43 2.59 -0.11 -0.91
N LEU A 44 1.84 -1.22 -0.96
CA LEU A 44 1.79 -2.14 -2.11
C LEU A 44 1.30 -1.43 -3.39
N LYS A 45 0.36 -0.50 -3.27
CA LYS A 45 -0.13 0.36 -4.36
C LYS A 45 0.88 1.45 -4.74
N GLN A 46 1.99 1.57 -4.04
CA GLN A 46 3.02 2.60 -4.20
C GLN A 46 2.46 4.04 -4.16
N PHE A 47 1.44 4.26 -3.34
CA PHE A 47 0.90 5.59 -3.14
C PHE A 47 1.89 6.47 -2.38
N ARG A 48 1.90 7.77 -2.70
CA ARG A 48 2.71 8.75 -1.98
C ARG A 48 2.26 8.83 -0.53
N SER A 49 3.23 8.85 0.40
CA SER A 49 2.93 8.89 1.83
C SER A 49 2.25 10.19 2.28
N PRO A 50 1.31 10.13 3.25
CA PRO A 50 0.53 11.29 3.70
C PRO A 50 1.35 12.42 4.32
N GLU A 51 2.53 12.14 4.87
CA GLU A 51 3.39 13.16 5.48
C GLU A 51 3.94 14.16 4.46
N ASN A 52 4.06 13.74 3.20
CA ASN A 52 4.67 14.53 2.14
C ASN A 52 3.65 15.06 1.13
N ASP A 53 2.45 14.48 1.08
CA ASP A 53 1.51 14.76 -0.01
C ASP A 53 0.04 14.59 0.41
N ASN A 54 -0.78 15.59 0.07
CA ASN A 54 -2.23 15.52 0.29
C ASN A 54 -2.91 14.36 -0.45
N TYR A 55 -2.34 13.90 -1.57
CA TYR A 55 -2.85 12.72 -2.29
C TYR A 55 -2.71 11.45 -1.45
N GLY A 56 -1.67 11.33 -0.61
CA GLY A 56 -1.52 10.23 0.32
C GLY A 56 -2.72 10.11 1.27
N TRP A 57 -3.15 11.25 1.84
CA TRP A 57 -4.36 11.28 2.67
C TRP A 57 -5.62 10.88 1.89
N ALA A 58 -5.79 11.42 0.67
CA ALA A 58 -6.94 11.10 -0.16
C ALA A 58 -6.97 9.61 -0.52
N ARG A 59 -5.82 9.00 -0.84
CA ARG A 59 -5.72 7.56 -1.16
C ARG A 59 -6.01 6.68 0.06
N LEU A 60 -5.47 7.03 1.22
CA LEU A 60 -5.78 6.30 2.47
C LEU A 60 -7.29 6.33 2.76
N CYS A 61 -7.91 7.52 2.71
CA CYS A 61 -9.35 7.67 2.91
C CYS A 61 -10.16 6.87 1.88
N GLN A 62 -9.72 6.85 0.61
CA GLN A 62 -10.39 6.09 -0.45
C GLN A 62 -10.31 4.58 -0.18
N VAL A 63 -9.14 4.07 0.17
CA VAL A 63 -8.94 2.64 0.47
C VAL A 63 -9.83 2.20 1.62
N ILE A 64 -9.80 2.94 2.72
CA ILE A 64 -10.61 2.66 3.92
C ILE A 64 -12.10 2.81 3.61
N GLY A 65 -12.51 3.88 2.92
CA GLY A 65 -13.90 4.13 2.57
C GLY A 65 -14.49 3.05 1.66
N ASN A 66 -13.72 2.57 0.69
CA ASN A 66 -14.12 1.45 -0.17
C ASN A 66 -14.27 0.15 0.63
N TYR A 67 -13.33 -0.14 1.54
CA TYR A 67 -13.39 -1.31 2.41
C TYR A 67 -14.65 -1.31 3.28
N PHE A 68 -15.06 -0.17 3.82
CA PHE A 68 -16.29 -0.06 4.60
C PHE A 68 -17.58 -0.08 3.77
N GLY A 69 -17.50 0.01 2.44
CA GLY A 69 -18.62 -0.24 1.54
C GLY A 69 -19.84 0.68 1.74
N GLY A 70 -19.66 1.91 2.21
CA GLY A 70 -20.75 2.87 2.43
C GLY A 70 -21.29 2.88 3.87
N GLY A 71 -20.85 2.00 4.74
CA GLY A 71 -21.01 2.14 6.18
C GLY A 71 -20.06 3.22 6.70
N LEU A 72 -20.47 4.47 6.65
CA LEU A 72 -19.63 5.62 7.03
C LEU A 72 -19.20 5.52 8.49
N SER A 73 -18.02 5.03 8.71
CA SER A 73 -17.39 4.89 10.02
C SER A 73 -16.02 5.56 10.06
N ILE A 74 -15.80 6.54 9.18
CA ILE A 74 -14.58 7.34 9.12
C ILE A 74 -14.89 8.82 9.25
N GLY A 75 -13.97 9.56 9.90
CA GLY A 75 -13.95 11.01 9.95
C GLY A 75 -12.58 11.53 9.52
N ILE A 76 -12.52 12.71 8.93
CA ILE A 76 -11.27 13.34 8.54
C ILE A 76 -11.25 14.80 9.01
N GLY A 77 -10.14 15.23 9.58
CA GLY A 77 -9.97 16.60 10.04
C GLY A 77 -8.69 16.82 10.81
N PRO A 78 -8.48 18.04 11.34
CA PRO A 78 -7.39 18.29 12.28
C PRO A 78 -7.52 17.41 13.52
N CYS A 79 -6.41 16.84 14.00
CA CYS A 79 -6.42 15.96 15.18
C CYS A 79 -7.07 16.58 16.41
N CYS A 80 -6.91 17.89 16.63
CA CYS A 80 -7.57 18.60 17.73
C CYS A 80 -9.11 18.58 17.68
N THR A 81 -9.71 18.15 16.57
CA THR A 81 -11.17 18.00 16.41
C THR A 81 -11.61 16.53 16.38
N LEU A 82 -10.66 15.61 16.46
CA LEU A 82 -10.91 14.16 16.44
C LEU A 82 -10.80 13.57 17.85
N ASP A 83 -11.45 12.45 18.08
CA ASP A 83 -11.39 11.66 19.32
C ASP A 83 -10.04 10.90 19.41
N CYS A 84 -8.95 11.64 19.64
CA CYS A 84 -7.60 11.10 19.71
C CYS A 84 -7.38 10.17 20.92
N ASP A 85 -8.03 10.48 22.05
CA ASP A 85 -8.04 9.68 23.29
C ASP A 85 -9.37 8.92 23.38
N ASN A 86 -9.56 7.98 22.47
CA ASN A 86 -10.83 7.27 22.28
C ASN A 86 -11.04 6.08 23.23
N LEU A 87 -10.16 5.85 24.19
CA LEU A 87 -10.21 4.75 25.14
C LEU A 87 -10.21 3.32 24.52
N ASP A 88 -9.91 3.20 23.24
CA ASP A 88 -9.76 1.94 22.52
C ASP A 88 -8.32 1.78 22.03
N ASN A 89 -8.04 2.20 20.79
CA ASN A 89 -6.70 2.07 20.19
C ASN A 89 -5.90 3.38 20.19
N GLY A 90 -6.48 4.49 20.65
CA GLY A 90 -5.82 5.79 20.69
C GLY A 90 -5.46 6.32 19.29
N THR A 91 -4.28 6.90 19.18
CA THR A 91 -3.81 7.55 17.95
C THR A 91 -2.53 6.91 17.44
N TYR A 92 -2.57 6.34 16.23
CA TYR A 92 -1.40 5.86 15.51
C TYR A 92 -0.69 7.03 14.81
N ILE A 93 0.62 7.06 14.95
CA ILE A 93 1.51 8.02 14.28
C ILE A 93 2.23 7.25 13.19
N ILE A 94 2.07 7.69 11.93
CA ILE A 94 2.60 7.00 10.77
C ILE A 94 3.67 7.83 10.04
N ALA A 95 4.59 7.12 9.38
CA ALA A 95 5.54 7.65 8.43
C ALA A 95 5.83 6.57 7.38
N ASP A 96 5.90 6.96 6.12
CA ASP A 96 6.18 6.05 4.99
C ASP A 96 5.32 4.77 4.99
N TRP A 97 4.02 4.95 5.29
CA TRP A 97 3.05 3.86 5.39
C TRP A 97 3.34 2.83 6.50
N GLU A 98 4.11 3.22 7.53
CA GLU A 98 4.42 2.40 8.68
C GLU A 98 4.00 3.09 9.98
N ILE A 99 3.60 2.31 10.99
CA ILE A 99 3.33 2.83 12.32
C ILE A 99 4.67 3.08 13.01
N VAL A 100 4.99 4.35 13.26
CA VAL A 100 6.23 4.79 13.92
C VAL A 100 6.00 5.25 15.36
N GLY A 101 4.77 5.28 15.82
CA GLY A 101 4.44 5.65 17.19
C GLY A 101 2.96 5.50 17.51
N ARG A 102 2.64 5.67 18.79
CA ARG A 102 1.26 5.63 19.28
C ARG A 102 1.09 6.57 20.46
N ALA A 103 -0.06 7.20 20.57
CA ALA A 103 -0.46 8.05 21.69
C ALA A 103 -1.82 7.59 22.23
N TYR A 104 -2.08 7.85 23.52
CA TYR A 104 -3.34 7.53 24.20
C TYR A 104 -3.75 6.07 24.12
N PHE A 105 -2.78 5.18 24.28
CA PHE A 105 -3.01 3.75 24.32
C PHE A 105 -2.38 3.12 25.54
N GLU A 106 -3.19 2.49 26.36
CA GLU A 106 -2.79 1.79 27.60
C GLU A 106 -3.32 0.35 27.66
N GLY A 107 -3.97 -0.09 26.57
CA GLY A 107 -4.66 -1.37 26.48
C GLY A 107 -3.79 -2.53 26.01
N ARG A 108 -4.48 -3.61 25.62
CA ARG A 108 -3.89 -4.72 24.87
C ARG A 108 -4.18 -4.53 23.41
N GLU A 109 -3.22 -4.93 22.55
CA GLU A 109 -3.41 -4.91 21.10
C GLU A 109 -4.60 -5.78 20.71
N GLN A 110 -5.45 -5.23 19.85
CA GLN A 110 -6.55 -5.94 19.23
C GLN A 110 -6.03 -6.51 17.91
N ASN A 111 -5.97 -7.84 17.83
CA ASN A 111 -5.52 -8.58 16.65
C ASN A 111 -6.64 -9.56 16.28
N GLU A 112 -7.53 -9.14 15.40
CA GLU A 112 -8.70 -9.90 14.96
C GLU A 112 -8.50 -10.50 13.57
N TYR A 113 -7.55 -9.99 12.79
CA TYR A 113 -7.38 -10.29 11.38
C TYR A 113 -5.99 -10.85 11.06
N ASN A 114 -5.97 -11.76 10.08
CA ASN A 114 -4.73 -12.14 9.41
C ASN A 114 -4.38 -11.09 8.34
N LEU A 115 -3.14 -10.63 8.32
CA LEU A 115 -2.70 -9.57 7.41
C LEU A 115 -2.97 -9.89 5.94
N ASN A 116 -2.64 -11.11 5.48
CA ASN A 116 -2.81 -11.47 4.08
C ASN A 116 -4.29 -11.59 3.68
N GLU A 117 -5.13 -12.14 4.56
CA GLU A 117 -6.58 -12.22 4.35
C GLU A 117 -7.17 -10.81 4.27
N MET A 118 -6.83 -9.95 5.21
CA MET A 118 -7.33 -8.59 5.23
C MET A 118 -6.84 -7.76 4.02
N LEU A 119 -5.60 -7.96 3.56
CA LEU A 119 -5.11 -7.33 2.33
C LEU A 119 -5.93 -7.74 1.10
N MET A 120 -6.31 -9.02 0.99
CA MET A 120 -7.18 -9.49 -0.10
C MET A 120 -8.59 -8.90 0.01
N ASP A 121 -9.16 -8.82 1.21
CA ASP A 121 -10.48 -8.23 1.44
C ASP A 121 -10.48 -6.72 1.11
N ILE A 122 -9.41 -6.01 1.50
CA ILE A 122 -9.22 -4.60 1.13
C ILE A 122 -9.15 -4.45 -0.38
N ASP A 123 -8.41 -5.33 -1.08
CA ASP A 123 -8.28 -5.29 -2.54
C ASP A 123 -9.60 -5.59 -3.25
N ASP A 124 -10.31 -6.64 -2.82
CA ASP A 124 -11.62 -7.02 -3.38
C ASP A 124 -12.67 -5.89 -3.22
N ALA A 125 -12.54 -5.06 -2.18
CA ALA A 125 -13.41 -3.90 -1.96
C ALA A 125 -13.06 -2.68 -2.85
N GLN A 126 -11.89 -2.67 -3.50
CA GLN A 126 -11.54 -1.57 -4.39
C GLN A 126 -12.24 -1.68 -5.75
N PRO A 127 -12.39 -0.57 -6.50
CA PRO A 127 -12.87 -0.63 -7.88
C PRO A 127 -12.01 -1.59 -8.72
N VAL A 128 -12.65 -2.46 -9.51
CA VAL A 128 -12.01 -3.58 -10.24
C VAL A 128 -10.72 -3.16 -10.99
N ARG A 129 -10.74 -1.98 -11.65
CA ARG A 129 -9.56 -1.50 -12.38
C ARG A 129 -8.43 -0.98 -11.51
N SER A 130 -8.63 -0.86 -10.20
CA SER A 130 -7.61 -0.45 -9.22
C SER A 130 -7.19 -1.58 -8.31
N GLN A 131 -7.75 -2.78 -8.46
CA GLN A 131 -7.34 -3.96 -7.70
C GLN A 131 -5.96 -4.45 -8.15
N LEU A 132 -5.22 -5.00 -7.20
CA LEU A 132 -3.98 -5.75 -7.45
C LEU A 132 -4.29 -7.13 -8.05
N GLY A 133 -5.39 -7.72 -7.57
CA GLY A 133 -5.87 -9.04 -7.98
C GLY A 133 -5.24 -10.20 -7.21
N LYS A 134 -5.96 -11.32 -7.17
CA LYS A 134 -5.58 -12.49 -6.35
C LYS A 134 -4.23 -13.10 -6.73
N ASP A 135 -3.85 -13.02 -7.99
CA ASP A 135 -2.55 -13.55 -8.44
C ASP A 135 -1.39 -12.73 -7.88
N PHE A 136 -1.59 -11.41 -7.65
CA PHE A 136 -0.57 -10.56 -7.05
C PHE A 136 -0.21 -11.03 -5.63
N PHE A 137 -1.21 -11.35 -4.81
CA PHE A 137 -0.99 -11.81 -3.43
C PHE A 137 -0.40 -13.23 -3.36
N LYS A 138 -0.56 -14.03 -4.41
CA LYS A 138 0.05 -15.36 -4.53
C LYS A 138 1.49 -15.30 -5.04
N ALA A 139 1.88 -14.22 -5.71
CA ALA A 139 3.19 -14.05 -6.28
C ALA A 139 4.24 -13.86 -5.17
N LYS A 140 5.38 -14.54 -5.32
CA LYS A 140 6.48 -14.47 -4.35
C LYS A 140 7.27 -13.17 -4.52
N GLU A 141 7.45 -12.43 -3.44
CA GLU A 141 8.36 -11.29 -3.42
C GLU A 141 9.82 -11.76 -3.43
N ILE A 142 10.61 -11.23 -4.35
CA ILE A 142 12.03 -11.55 -4.50
C ILE A 142 12.83 -10.28 -4.78
N ASN A 143 14.13 -10.32 -4.50
CA ASN A 143 15.03 -9.24 -4.86
C ASN A 143 15.27 -9.23 -6.39
N THR A 144 15.40 -8.06 -7.00
CA THR A 144 15.67 -7.91 -8.45
C THR A 144 16.95 -8.59 -8.90
N THR A 145 17.94 -8.71 -8.01
CA THR A 145 19.19 -9.44 -8.28
C THR A 145 19.02 -10.95 -8.46
N SER A 146 17.87 -11.50 -8.06
CA SER A 146 17.53 -12.92 -8.20
C SER A 146 16.73 -13.23 -9.46
N LEU A 147 16.46 -12.22 -10.30
CA LEU A 147 15.73 -12.39 -11.55
C LEU A 147 16.61 -13.02 -12.65
N GLU A 148 15.95 -13.77 -13.53
CA GLU A 148 16.52 -14.37 -14.71
C GLU A 148 15.70 -14.02 -15.96
N ILE A 149 16.32 -14.12 -17.14
CA ILE A 149 15.59 -13.94 -18.40
C ILE A 149 14.51 -15.02 -18.52
N GLY A 150 13.31 -14.59 -18.83
CA GLY A 150 12.14 -15.47 -18.90
C GLY A 150 11.24 -15.42 -17.67
N ASP A 151 11.73 -14.93 -16.53
CA ASP A 151 10.90 -14.77 -15.34
C ASP A 151 9.70 -13.85 -15.62
N VAL A 152 8.54 -14.19 -15.08
CA VAL A 152 7.34 -13.36 -15.15
C VAL A 152 7.14 -12.66 -13.81
N VAL A 153 7.07 -11.33 -13.84
CA VAL A 153 7.01 -10.48 -12.66
C VAL A 153 5.88 -9.47 -12.75
N TYR A 154 5.40 -9.00 -11.60
CA TYR A 154 4.59 -7.79 -11.54
C TYR A 154 5.50 -6.57 -11.51
N VAL A 155 5.22 -5.61 -12.40
CA VAL A 155 5.86 -4.29 -12.44
C VAL A 155 4.79 -3.22 -12.24
N TYR A 156 5.11 -2.21 -11.43
CA TYR A 156 4.22 -1.09 -11.17
C TYR A 156 4.29 -0.03 -12.27
N ASP A 157 3.15 0.28 -12.84
CA ASP A 157 2.97 1.40 -13.77
C ASP A 157 2.53 2.65 -12.99
N GLN A 158 3.46 3.60 -12.82
CA GLN A 158 3.20 4.84 -12.07
C GLN A 158 2.11 5.73 -12.70
N VAL A 159 1.91 5.66 -14.02
CA VAL A 159 0.92 6.48 -14.72
C VAL A 159 -0.49 5.92 -14.52
N ARG A 160 -0.61 4.59 -14.59
CA ARG A 160 -1.88 3.90 -14.40
C ARG A 160 -2.18 3.58 -12.94
N GLU A 161 -1.21 3.79 -12.04
CA GLU A 161 -1.27 3.41 -10.62
C GLU A 161 -1.71 1.95 -10.44
N THR A 162 -1.15 1.05 -11.25
CA THR A 162 -1.50 -0.38 -11.26
C THR A 162 -0.27 -1.24 -11.50
N HIS A 163 -0.38 -2.52 -11.11
CA HIS A 163 0.62 -3.53 -11.43
C HIS A 163 0.20 -4.30 -12.68
N SER A 164 1.14 -4.63 -13.52
CA SER A 164 0.95 -5.48 -14.70
C SER A 164 2.00 -6.56 -14.78
N LYS A 165 1.63 -7.72 -15.35
CA LYS A 165 2.55 -8.86 -15.55
C LYS A 165 3.44 -8.58 -16.75
N HIS A 166 4.73 -8.81 -16.58
CA HIS A 166 5.74 -8.62 -17.61
C HIS A 166 6.78 -9.74 -17.56
N LYS A 167 7.35 -10.06 -18.71
CA LYS A 167 8.43 -11.02 -18.83
C LYS A 167 9.79 -10.30 -18.82
N VAL A 168 10.73 -10.78 -18.00
CA VAL A 168 12.11 -10.29 -18.01
C VAL A 168 12.74 -10.74 -19.34
N VAL A 169 13.18 -9.78 -20.14
CA VAL A 169 13.75 -10.05 -21.49
C VAL A 169 15.23 -9.75 -21.59
N GLY A 170 15.84 -9.19 -20.56
CA GLY A 170 17.28 -8.93 -20.53
C GLY A 170 17.74 -8.12 -19.34
N PHE A 171 19.06 -7.82 -19.34
CA PHE A 171 19.72 -6.99 -18.34
C PHE A 171 20.64 -5.99 -19.04
N LYS A 172 20.72 -4.77 -18.48
CA LYS A 172 21.71 -3.77 -18.87
C LYS A 172 22.32 -3.21 -17.60
N ASP A 173 23.64 -3.27 -17.51
CA ASP A 173 24.40 -2.83 -16.33
C ASP A 173 23.91 -3.48 -15.01
N GLY A 174 23.46 -4.75 -15.09
CA GLY A 174 22.89 -5.48 -13.95
C GLY A 174 21.43 -5.16 -13.61
N VAL A 175 20.81 -4.20 -14.29
CA VAL A 175 19.41 -3.83 -14.08
C VAL A 175 18.50 -4.63 -15.02
N PRO A 176 17.52 -5.38 -14.50
CA PRO A 176 16.59 -6.13 -15.34
C PRO A 176 15.66 -5.19 -16.10
N PHE A 177 15.32 -5.54 -17.33
CA PHE A 177 14.28 -4.89 -18.10
C PHE A 177 13.29 -5.91 -18.65
N VAL A 178 12.05 -5.47 -18.82
CA VAL A 178 10.92 -6.30 -19.19
C VAL A 178 10.44 -5.99 -20.61
N ASP A 179 9.62 -6.88 -21.14
CA ASP A 179 8.89 -6.67 -22.38
C ASP A 179 8.06 -5.38 -22.35
N LYS A 180 7.71 -4.86 -23.51
CA LYS A 180 7.02 -3.57 -23.65
C LYS A 180 5.70 -3.54 -22.88
N PHE A 181 5.53 -2.47 -22.09
CA PHE A 181 4.25 -2.12 -21.51
C PHE A 181 3.23 -1.77 -22.60
N GLY A 182 2.19 -2.58 -22.79
CA GLY A 182 0.97 -2.20 -23.46
C GLY A 182 0.94 -2.32 -24.96
N ASP A 183 -0.27 -2.18 -25.45
CA ASP A 183 -0.76 -2.24 -26.80
C ASP A 183 0.07 -1.39 -27.78
N GLU A 184 0.57 -1.99 -28.83
CA GLU A 184 1.39 -1.38 -29.89
C GLU A 184 0.73 -0.16 -30.56
N ASN A 185 -0.55 0.10 -30.30
CA ASN A 185 -1.37 1.12 -30.97
C ASN A 185 -1.59 2.40 -30.19
N ARG A 186 -1.08 2.57 -28.97
CA ARG A 186 -1.15 3.83 -28.23
C ARG A 186 0.23 4.43 -28.08
N GLY A 187 0.56 5.37 -28.97
CA GLY A 187 1.82 6.11 -29.06
C GLY A 187 2.19 6.95 -27.82
N TYR A 188 2.27 6.32 -26.69
CA TYR A 188 2.95 6.86 -25.53
C TYR A 188 4.39 6.40 -25.60
N ALA A 189 5.26 7.33 -26.01
CA ALA A 189 6.69 7.19 -25.82
C ALA A 189 6.99 7.15 -24.31
N TRP A 190 6.83 6.00 -23.71
CA TRP A 190 7.52 5.68 -22.48
C TRP A 190 9.01 5.74 -22.78
N ASN A 191 9.76 6.44 -21.92
CA ASN A 191 11.21 6.41 -21.95
C ASN A 191 11.67 5.00 -22.31
N SER A 192 12.53 4.89 -23.29
CA SER A 192 12.99 3.69 -23.98
C SER A 192 13.59 2.57 -23.09
N ASN A 193 13.44 2.69 -21.79
CA ASN A 193 14.04 1.82 -20.81
C ASN A 193 12.95 1.24 -19.91
N ASN A 194 12.39 0.10 -20.28
CA ASN A 194 11.47 -0.70 -19.47
C ASN A 194 12.23 -1.38 -18.31
N TYR A 195 13.03 -0.61 -17.57
CA TYR A 195 13.82 -1.12 -16.45
C TYR A 195 12.97 -1.23 -15.18
N ILE A 196 13.24 -2.27 -14.42
CA ILE A 196 12.66 -2.46 -13.09
C ILE A 196 13.49 -1.64 -12.09
N ASN A 197 12.91 -0.58 -11.54
CA ASN A 197 13.55 0.33 -10.59
C ASN A 197 13.24 0.02 -9.13
N THR A 198 13.00 -1.24 -8.79
CA THR A 198 12.68 -1.63 -7.41
C THR A 198 13.71 -2.63 -6.89
N ASP A 199 14.05 -2.55 -5.62
CA ASP A 199 14.93 -3.53 -4.97
C ASP A 199 14.26 -4.90 -4.88
N THR A 200 12.91 -4.92 -4.84
CA THR A 200 12.09 -6.13 -4.79
C THR A 200 11.01 -6.11 -5.86
N VAL A 201 10.68 -7.27 -6.37
CA VAL A 201 9.58 -7.51 -7.31
C VAL A 201 8.75 -8.70 -6.85
N ARG A 202 7.53 -8.84 -7.37
CA ARG A 202 6.73 -10.05 -7.15
C ARG A 202 6.89 -10.98 -8.34
N LEU A 203 7.53 -12.12 -8.08
CA LEU A 203 7.73 -13.19 -9.05
C LEU A 203 6.44 -14.01 -9.19
N VAL A 204 5.90 -14.07 -10.39
CA VAL A 204 4.71 -14.87 -10.74
C VAL A 204 5.14 -16.27 -11.16
N GLU A 205 6.13 -16.37 -12.06
CA GLU A 205 6.59 -17.61 -12.67
C GLU A 205 8.07 -17.52 -12.95
N LYS A 206 8.81 -18.59 -12.61
CA LYS A 206 10.21 -18.74 -13.01
C LYS A 206 10.28 -19.07 -14.49
N GLY A 207 11.17 -18.41 -15.21
CA GLY A 207 11.48 -18.77 -16.58
C GLY A 207 12.03 -20.19 -16.66
N GLU A 208 11.71 -20.91 -17.74
CA GLU A 208 12.42 -22.17 -18.03
C GLU A 208 13.90 -21.85 -18.25
N GLU A 209 14.79 -22.62 -17.62
CA GLU A 209 16.23 -22.54 -17.91
C GLU A 209 16.42 -22.66 -19.42
N ALA A 210 17.07 -21.69 -20.06
CA ALA A 210 17.44 -21.83 -21.45
C ALA A 210 18.29 -23.10 -21.58
N PRO A 211 17.98 -23.99 -22.51
CA PRO A 211 18.81 -25.20 -22.69
C PRO A 211 20.25 -24.75 -22.91
N ALA A 212 21.16 -25.31 -22.12
CA ALA A 212 22.59 -25.07 -22.28
C ALA A 212 22.99 -25.53 -23.68
N PHE A 213 23.46 -24.59 -24.52
CA PHE A 213 24.08 -24.87 -25.80
C PHE A 213 25.56 -25.19 -25.61
#